data_f633b1db046d900863e15c4929bffd78
#
_entry.id   f633b1db046d900863e15c4929bffd78
#
_cell.length_a   1.000
_cell.length_b   1.000
_cell.length_c   1.000
_cell.angle_alpha   90.00
_cell.angle_beta   90.00
_cell.angle_gamma   90.00
#
_symmetry.space_group_name_H-M   'P 1'
#
loop_
_entity.id
_entity.type
_entity.pdbx_description
1 polymer ?
#
loop_
_entity_poly.entity_id
_entity_poly.type
_entity_poly.pdbx_seq_one_letter_code
_entity_poly.pdbx_strand_id
1 'polypeptide(L)'
;ASRQDGQAQEAYRQAWPLARAAGIEGDGSLDLKTWSSRRALAVDSAQPDHEKTVLRLLLAALEGGREELAMAPLSRSGGAAPPSPSVLYSLQRAAAEARRGETALLVLQLLGGGTLGDDHPQALAESLAALVEVGLRTEARAIAVESLLVQSS
;
A
#
# COMPACT_ATOMS: atom_id res chain seq x y z
N ALA A 1 -28.40 -4.41 -21.60
CA ALA A 1 -27.52 -5.28 -20.83
C ALA A 1 -26.05 -4.85 -20.97
N SER A 2 -25.48 -4.80 -22.17
CA SER A 2 -24.04 -4.62 -22.39
C SER A 2 -23.40 -3.30 -21.88
N ARG A 3 -24.14 -2.20 -21.78
CA ARG A 3 -23.57 -0.91 -21.31
C ARG A 3 -23.49 -0.83 -19.79
N GLN A 4 -24.49 -1.38 -19.10
CA GLN A 4 -24.47 -1.42 -17.62
C GLN A 4 -23.42 -2.40 -17.09
N ASP A 5 -23.23 -3.52 -17.78
CA ASP A 5 -22.19 -4.50 -17.45
C ASP A 5 -20.77 -3.90 -17.62
N GLY A 6 -20.58 -3.08 -18.66
CA GLY A 6 -19.31 -2.37 -18.87
C GLY A 6 -19.00 -1.33 -17.79
N GLN A 7 -20.00 -0.55 -17.36
CA GLN A 7 -19.84 0.43 -16.30
C GLN A 7 -19.59 -0.23 -14.93
N ALA A 8 -20.28 -1.31 -14.63
CA ALA A 8 -20.08 -2.08 -13.40
C ALA A 8 -18.67 -2.70 -13.36
N GLN A 9 -18.18 -3.24 -14.46
CA GLN A 9 -16.83 -3.75 -14.56
C GLN A 9 -15.76 -2.65 -14.41
N GLU A 10 -16.00 -1.46 -14.98
CA GLU A 10 -15.09 -0.33 -14.85
C GLU A 10 -15.03 0.19 -13.40
N ALA A 11 -16.17 0.36 -12.76
CA ALA A 11 -16.25 0.74 -11.35
C ALA A 11 -15.54 -0.28 -10.44
N TYR A 12 -15.71 -1.58 -10.72
CA TYR A 12 -15.01 -2.63 -9.97
C TYR A 12 -13.49 -2.58 -10.16
N ARG A 13 -13.02 -2.26 -11.37
CA ARG A 13 -11.58 -2.11 -11.64
C ARG A 13 -10.95 -0.95 -10.89
N GLN A 14 -11.66 0.16 -10.76
CA GLN A 14 -11.18 1.31 -9.98
C GLN A 14 -11.22 1.02 -8.48
N ALA A 15 -12.24 0.32 -8.00
CA ALA A 15 -12.41 -0.02 -6.60
C ALA A 15 -11.57 -1.23 -6.13
N TRP A 16 -11.03 -2.03 -7.05
CA TRP A 16 -10.32 -3.27 -6.71
C TRP A 16 -9.12 -3.07 -5.75
N PRO A 17 -8.23 -2.07 -5.96
CA PRO A 17 -7.13 -1.82 -5.02
C PRO A 17 -7.62 -1.52 -3.61
N LEU A 18 -8.67 -0.70 -3.50
CA LEU A 18 -9.29 -0.33 -2.23
C LEU A 18 -9.93 -1.54 -1.54
N ALA A 19 -10.66 -2.37 -2.30
CA ALA A 19 -11.27 -3.58 -1.79
C ALA A 19 -10.21 -4.56 -1.25
N ARG A 20 -9.14 -4.78 -1.99
CA ARG A 20 -8.02 -5.64 -1.55
C ARG A 20 -7.33 -5.09 -0.32
N ALA A 21 -7.02 -3.79 -0.27
CA ALA A 21 -6.42 -3.15 0.90
C ALA A 21 -7.34 -3.25 2.13
N ALA A 22 -8.65 -3.11 1.94
CA ALA A 22 -9.65 -3.29 3.00
C ALA A 22 -9.81 -4.76 3.44
N GLY A 23 -9.23 -5.72 2.70
CA GLY A 23 -9.33 -7.15 2.99
C GLY A 23 -10.62 -7.79 2.50
N ILE A 24 -11.29 -7.16 1.54
CA ILE A 24 -12.45 -7.75 0.87
C ILE A 24 -11.93 -8.72 -0.19
N GLU A 25 -12.24 -10.00 0.00
CA GLU A 25 -11.91 -11.04 -0.97
C GLU A 25 -12.93 -11.00 -2.12
N GLY A 26 -12.42 -10.86 -3.34
CA GLY A 26 -13.23 -11.00 -4.55
C GLY A 26 -13.24 -12.46 -5.05
N ASP A 27 -13.94 -12.70 -6.14
CA ASP A 27 -14.07 -14.01 -6.79
C ASP A 27 -12.76 -14.57 -7.40
N GLY A 28 -11.62 -13.91 -7.18
CA GLY A 28 -10.32 -14.32 -7.71
C GLY A 28 -10.12 -14.03 -9.21
N SER A 29 -11.13 -13.50 -9.89
CA SER A 29 -11.06 -13.22 -11.34
C SER A 29 -10.15 -12.01 -11.68
N LEU A 30 -9.81 -11.20 -10.68
CA LEU A 30 -8.95 -10.04 -10.81
C LEU A 30 -7.74 -10.16 -9.87
N ASP A 31 -6.59 -10.38 -10.44
CA ASP A 31 -5.30 -10.34 -9.76
C ASP A 31 -4.55 -9.03 -10.08
N LEU A 32 -3.47 -8.76 -9.35
CA LEU A 32 -2.64 -7.56 -9.54
C LEU A 32 -2.11 -7.44 -10.98
N LYS A 33 -1.77 -8.55 -11.61
CA LYS A 33 -1.25 -8.59 -12.99
C LYS A 33 -2.34 -8.17 -13.97
N THR A 34 -3.51 -8.76 -13.85
CA THR A 34 -4.67 -8.45 -14.68
C THR A 34 -5.12 -7.00 -14.49
N TRP A 35 -5.19 -6.54 -13.24
CA TRP A 35 -5.52 -5.15 -12.92
C TRP A 35 -4.52 -4.19 -13.57
N SER A 36 -3.20 -4.40 -13.37
CA SER A 36 -2.16 -3.52 -13.90
C SER A 36 -2.14 -3.46 -15.42
N SER A 37 -2.36 -4.59 -16.10
CA SER A 37 -2.43 -4.64 -17.56
C SER A 37 -3.62 -3.85 -18.10
N ARG A 38 -4.77 -3.94 -17.44
CA ARG A 38 -5.98 -3.21 -17.82
C ARG A 38 -5.88 -1.72 -17.53
N ARG A 39 -5.22 -1.34 -16.43
CA ARG A 39 -4.97 0.07 -16.09
C ARG A 39 -4.04 0.73 -17.10
N ALA A 40 -2.98 0.06 -17.50
CA ALA A 40 -2.03 0.55 -18.51
C ALA A 40 -2.70 0.83 -19.88
N LEU A 41 -3.78 0.10 -20.21
CA LEU A 41 -4.55 0.31 -21.44
C LEU A 41 -5.56 1.46 -21.33
N ALA A 42 -5.98 1.82 -20.11
CA ALA A 42 -7.07 2.77 -19.89
C ALA A 42 -6.59 4.20 -19.59
N VAL A 43 -5.35 4.37 -19.16
CA VAL A 43 -4.81 5.66 -18.73
C VAL A 43 -3.52 5.94 -19.48
N ASP A 44 -3.51 7.05 -20.21
CA ASP A 44 -2.31 7.65 -20.82
C ASP A 44 -1.46 8.31 -19.70
N SER A 45 -1.21 7.56 -18.62
CA SER A 45 -0.50 8.06 -17.44
C SER A 45 1.01 7.86 -17.61
N ALA A 46 1.76 8.91 -17.35
CA ALA A 46 3.21 8.88 -17.40
C ALA A 46 3.87 7.97 -16.33
N GLN A 47 3.09 7.32 -15.44
CA GLN A 47 3.62 6.54 -14.31
C GLN A 47 2.82 5.26 -13.93
N PRO A 48 2.39 4.40 -14.87
CA PRO A 48 1.66 3.17 -14.51
C PRO A 48 2.51 2.20 -13.69
N ASP A 49 3.82 2.19 -13.88
CA ASP A 49 4.74 1.31 -13.16
C ASP A 49 4.93 1.73 -11.69
N HIS A 50 4.84 3.03 -11.39
CA HIS A 50 4.91 3.53 -10.02
C HIS A 50 3.69 3.12 -9.20
N GLU A 51 2.49 3.38 -9.71
CA GLU A 51 1.23 2.98 -9.04
C GLU A 51 1.18 1.47 -8.78
N LYS A 52 1.59 0.67 -9.76
CA LYS A 52 1.68 -0.78 -9.63
C LYS A 52 2.66 -1.20 -8.55
N THR A 53 3.83 -0.55 -8.48
CA THR A 53 4.85 -0.86 -7.49
C THR A 53 4.36 -0.50 -6.09
N VAL A 54 3.76 0.68 -5.91
CA VAL A 54 3.19 1.11 -4.63
C VAL A 54 2.11 0.13 -4.18
N LEU A 55 1.16 -0.19 -5.04
CA LEU A 55 0.08 -1.13 -4.70
C LEU A 55 0.62 -2.52 -4.34
N ARG A 56 1.61 -3.02 -5.07
CA ARG A 56 2.26 -4.29 -4.76
C ARG A 56 2.90 -4.28 -3.37
N LEU A 57 3.62 -3.20 -3.03
CA LEU A 57 4.24 -3.03 -1.72
C LEU A 57 3.20 -2.98 -0.60
N LEU A 58 2.11 -2.24 -0.79
CA LEU A 58 1.03 -2.15 0.20
C LEU A 58 0.36 -3.51 0.44
N LEU A 59 0.04 -4.24 -0.62
CA LEU A 59 -0.57 -5.56 -0.51
C LEU A 59 0.38 -6.57 0.15
N ALA A 60 1.67 -6.59 -0.23
CA ALA A 60 2.67 -7.44 0.40
C ALA A 60 2.81 -7.14 1.90
N ALA A 61 2.82 -5.85 2.28
CA ALA A 61 2.87 -5.44 3.68
C ALA A 61 1.66 -5.92 4.49
N LEU A 62 0.46 -5.82 3.92
CA LEU A 62 -0.79 -6.25 4.57
C LEU A 62 -0.92 -7.78 4.68
N GLU A 63 -0.34 -8.52 3.76
CA GLU A 63 -0.33 -9.98 3.73
C GLU A 63 0.82 -10.60 4.56
N GLY A 64 1.72 -9.78 5.07
CA GLY A 64 2.88 -10.20 5.87
C GLY A 64 4.10 -10.60 5.03
N GLY A 65 4.14 -10.21 3.76
CA GLY A 65 5.22 -10.50 2.81
C GLY A 65 6.47 -9.64 2.99
N ARG A 66 7.14 -9.70 4.14
CA ARG A 66 8.39 -8.93 4.39
C ARG A 66 9.49 -9.21 3.38
N GLU A 67 9.60 -10.44 2.88
CA GLU A 67 10.59 -10.77 1.85
C GLU A 67 10.34 -10.00 0.55
N GLU A 68 9.09 -9.81 0.15
CA GLU A 68 8.74 -9.01 -1.01
C GLU A 68 9.07 -7.52 -0.82
N LEU A 69 8.95 -7.01 0.40
CA LEU A 69 9.35 -5.62 0.73
C LEU A 69 10.87 -5.44 0.60
N ALA A 70 11.65 -6.40 1.05
CA ALA A 70 13.11 -6.36 0.97
C ALA A 70 13.62 -6.46 -0.48
N MET A 71 12.88 -7.12 -1.35
CA MET A 71 13.23 -7.33 -2.77
C MET A 71 12.65 -6.24 -3.68
N ALA A 72 11.84 -5.34 -3.16
CA ALA A 72 11.22 -4.31 -3.97
C ALA A 72 12.27 -3.34 -4.53
N PRO A 73 12.25 -3.05 -5.84
CA PRO A 73 13.13 -2.03 -6.39
C PRO A 73 12.84 -0.70 -5.69
N LEU A 74 13.89 -0.03 -5.23
CA LEU A 74 13.83 1.33 -4.69
C LEU A 74 13.40 2.26 -5.85
N SER A 75 12.11 2.34 -6.09
CA SER A 75 11.56 3.26 -7.07
C SER A 75 11.92 4.67 -6.62
N ARG A 76 12.43 5.49 -7.54
CA ARG A 76 12.60 6.92 -7.28
C ARG A 76 11.22 7.51 -7.02
N SER A 77 10.89 7.62 -5.75
CA SER A 77 9.65 8.21 -5.30
C SER A 77 9.70 9.70 -5.61
N GLY A 78 8.71 10.20 -6.32
CA GLY A 78 8.68 11.56 -6.79
C GLY A 78 8.76 12.60 -5.68
N GLY A 79 9.96 12.89 -5.19
CA GLY A 79 10.23 14.01 -4.29
C GLY A 79 10.19 13.73 -2.80
N ALA A 80 9.59 12.64 -2.33
CA ALA A 80 9.61 12.30 -0.90
C ALA A 80 11.00 11.86 -0.44
N ALA A 81 11.48 12.43 0.66
CA ALA A 81 12.75 12.01 1.24
C ALA A 81 12.66 10.56 1.74
N PRO A 82 13.70 9.74 1.52
CA PRO A 82 13.72 8.39 2.05
C PRO A 82 13.68 8.43 3.59
N PRO A 83 12.98 7.46 4.22
CA PRO A 83 12.89 7.39 5.66
C PRO A 83 14.28 7.19 6.30
N SER A 84 14.47 7.73 7.50
CA SER A 84 15.73 7.55 8.25
C SER A 84 15.97 6.05 8.52
N PRO A 85 17.13 5.51 8.15
CA PRO A 85 17.47 4.10 8.41
C PRO A 85 17.37 3.72 9.89
N SER A 86 17.72 4.65 10.79
CA SER A 86 17.65 4.41 12.24
C SER A 86 16.22 4.27 12.74
N VAL A 87 15.29 5.05 12.20
CA VAL A 87 13.86 4.95 12.56
C VAL A 87 13.26 3.66 12.00
N LEU A 88 13.59 3.29 10.76
CA LEU A 88 13.18 2.00 10.18
C LEU A 88 13.69 0.82 10.99
N TYR A 89 14.96 0.84 11.39
CA TYR A 89 15.53 -0.22 12.22
C TYR A 89 14.82 -0.31 13.58
N SER A 90 14.54 0.83 14.22
CA SER A 90 13.80 0.87 15.49
C SER A 90 12.38 0.32 15.32
N LEU A 91 11.70 0.67 14.24
CA LEU A 91 10.36 0.16 13.91
C LEU A 91 10.36 -1.36 13.74
N GLN A 92 11.27 -1.89 12.95
CA GLN A 92 11.38 -3.33 12.70
C GLN A 92 11.70 -4.09 14.01
N ARG A 93 12.58 -3.55 14.81
CA ARG A 93 12.92 -4.13 16.11
C ARG A 93 11.74 -4.10 17.09
N ALA A 94 11.03 -2.97 17.20
CA ALA A 94 9.87 -2.84 18.06
C ALA A 94 8.75 -3.82 17.64
N ALA A 95 8.54 -4.01 16.33
CA ALA A 95 7.59 -4.97 15.81
C ALA A 95 8.00 -6.41 16.12
N ALA A 96 9.25 -6.78 15.86
CA ALA A 96 9.76 -8.13 16.14
C ALA A 96 9.71 -8.50 17.64
N GLU A 97 9.87 -7.52 18.53
CA GLU A 97 9.75 -7.68 19.99
C GLU A 97 8.28 -7.54 20.48
N ALA A 98 7.31 -7.46 19.57
CA ALA A 98 5.86 -7.29 19.84
C ALA A 98 5.54 -6.06 20.73
N ARG A 99 6.35 -5.01 20.65
CA ARG A 99 6.19 -3.77 21.44
C ARG A 99 5.16 -2.85 20.75
N ARG A 100 3.89 -3.22 20.89
CA ARG A 100 2.75 -2.63 20.18
C ARG A 100 2.67 -1.10 20.27
N GLY A 101 2.81 -0.54 21.48
CA GLY A 101 2.75 0.91 21.70
C GLY A 101 3.91 1.67 21.04
N GLU A 102 5.12 1.14 21.17
CA GLU A 102 6.31 1.72 20.55
C GLU A 102 6.24 1.64 19.02
N THR A 103 5.78 0.50 18.48
CA THR A 103 5.54 0.34 17.05
C THR A 103 4.56 1.40 16.53
N ALA A 104 3.43 1.61 17.22
CA ALA A 104 2.45 2.62 16.82
C ALA A 104 3.04 4.04 16.84
N LEU A 105 3.83 4.38 17.87
CA LEU A 105 4.49 5.70 17.96
C LEU A 105 5.52 5.91 16.84
N LEU A 106 6.30 4.88 16.51
CA LEU A 106 7.28 4.96 15.41
C LEU A 106 6.59 5.07 14.04
N VAL A 107 5.45 4.41 13.84
CA VAL A 107 4.61 4.59 12.65
C VAL A 107 4.10 6.02 12.55
N LEU A 108 3.59 6.60 13.62
CA LEU A 108 3.17 8.00 13.65
C LEU A 108 4.34 8.96 13.37
N GLN A 109 5.53 8.64 13.85
CA GLN A 109 6.74 9.43 13.55
C GLN A 109 7.11 9.36 12.08
N LEU A 110 6.96 8.20 11.43
CA LEU A 110 7.27 8.00 10.01
C LEU A 110 6.24 8.63 9.08
N LEU A 111 4.95 8.53 9.41
CA LEU A 111 3.83 8.95 8.57
C LEU A 111 3.17 10.25 9.04
N GLY A 112 3.55 10.80 10.18
CA GLY A 112 2.91 11.96 10.80
C GLY A 112 3.36 13.32 10.27
N GLY A 113 4.26 13.37 9.29
CA GLY A 113 4.86 14.62 8.80
C GLY A 113 4.09 15.33 7.67
N GLY A 114 3.00 14.74 7.17
CA GLY A 114 2.29 15.27 6.01
C GLY A 114 0.99 14.54 5.70
N THR A 115 0.54 14.60 4.45
CA THR A 115 -0.56 13.78 3.95
C THR A 115 -0.05 12.39 3.56
N LEU A 116 -0.82 11.35 3.80
CA LEU A 116 -0.45 9.96 3.46
C LEU A 116 -0.12 9.73 1.97
N GLY A 117 -0.50 10.66 1.09
CA GLY A 117 -0.15 10.64 -0.33
C GLY A 117 1.27 11.10 -0.64
N ASP A 118 1.87 11.87 0.26
CA ASP A 118 3.23 12.44 0.10
C ASP A 118 4.31 11.55 0.73
N ASP A 119 3.91 10.49 1.44
CA ASP A 119 4.84 9.61 2.12
C ASP A 119 5.65 8.75 1.14
N HIS A 120 6.89 8.49 1.53
CA HIS A 120 7.74 7.58 0.76
C HIS A 120 7.13 6.16 0.77
N PRO A 121 6.92 5.50 -0.39
CA PRO A 121 6.25 4.19 -0.46
C PRO A 121 6.87 3.12 0.45
N GLN A 122 8.18 3.15 0.65
CA GLN A 122 8.85 2.24 1.57
C GLN A 122 8.49 2.53 3.03
N ALA A 123 8.43 3.80 3.44
CA ALA A 123 8.03 4.17 4.80
C ALA A 123 6.62 3.68 5.10
N LEU A 124 5.70 3.89 4.16
CA LEU A 124 4.33 3.42 4.27
C LEU A 124 4.25 1.88 4.35
N ALA A 125 4.91 1.18 3.44
CA ALA A 125 4.89 -0.29 3.41
C ALA A 125 5.51 -0.92 4.67
N GLU A 126 6.65 -0.41 5.14
CA GLU A 126 7.29 -0.89 6.39
C GLU A 126 6.41 -0.59 7.62
N SER A 127 5.74 0.56 7.64
CA SER A 127 4.79 0.91 8.70
C SER A 127 3.62 -0.06 8.75
N LEU A 128 3.03 -0.37 7.59
CA LEU A 128 1.92 -1.33 7.50
C LEU A 128 2.34 -2.74 7.91
N ALA A 129 3.51 -3.20 7.45
CA ALA A 129 4.04 -4.51 7.82
C ALA A 129 4.29 -4.62 9.34
N ALA A 130 4.85 -3.58 9.95
CA ALA A 130 5.08 -3.53 11.40
C ALA A 130 3.77 -3.56 12.20
N LEU A 131 2.74 -2.82 11.75
CA LEU A 131 1.42 -2.85 12.38
C LEU A 131 0.76 -4.23 12.28
N VAL A 132 0.86 -4.88 11.12
CA VAL A 132 0.35 -6.24 10.93
C VAL A 132 1.04 -7.23 11.86
N GLU A 133 2.36 -7.12 12.01
CA GLU A 133 3.18 -8.00 12.87
C GLU A 133 2.80 -7.90 14.34
N VAL A 134 2.49 -6.69 14.84
CA VAL A 134 2.05 -6.50 16.24
C VAL A 134 0.55 -6.70 16.43
N GLY A 135 -0.19 -7.18 15.42
CA GLY A 135 -1.62 -7.50 15.49
C GLY A 135 -2.56 -6.32 15.29
N LEU A 136 -2.06 -5.18 14.79
CA LEU A 136 -2.85 -3.99 14.42
C LEU A 136 -3.26 -4.00 12.95
N ARG A 137 -3.80 -5.14 12.49
CA ARG A 137 -4.14 -5.36 11.07
C ARG A 137 -5.28 -4.45 10.59
N THR A 138 -6.24 -4.17 11.43
CA THR A 138 -7.38 -3.30 11.10
C THR A 138 -6.90 -1.88 10.83
N GLU A 139 -6.02 -1.38 11.68
CA GLU A 139 -5.42 -0.05 11.58
C GLU A 139 -4.52 0.04 10.35
N ALA A 140 -3.72 -1.00 10.09
CA ALA A 140 -2.89 -1.08 8.89
C ALA A 140 -3.74 -0.99 7.61
N ARG A 141 -4.86 -1.72 7.54
CA ARG A 141 -5.78 -1.67 6.40
C ARG A 141 -6.43 -0.29 6.24
N ALA A 142 -6.82 0.34 7.33
CA ALA A 142 -7.39 1.69 7.29
C ALA A 142 -6.41 2.71 6.70
N ILE A 143 -5.15 2.69 7.14
CA ILE A 143 -4.07 3.54 6.61
C ILE A 143 -3.83 3.26 5.12
N ALA A 144 -3.79 2.00 4.70
CA ALA A 144 -3.58 1.63 3.31
C ALA A 144 -4.72 2.14 2.40
N VAL A 145 -5.97 2.00 2.82
CA VAL A 145 -7.13 2.50 2.09
C VAL A 145 -7.09 4.02 1.98
N GLU A 146 -6.80 4.73 3.07
CA GLU A 146 -6.69 6.19 3.08
C GLU A 146 -5.58 6.68 2.14
N SER A 147 -4.41 6.06 2.18
CA SER A 147 -3.30 6.36 1.26
C SER A 147 -3.71 6.19 -0.21
N LEU A 148 -4.41 5.11 -0.57
CA LEU A 148 -4.87 4.88 -1.94
C LEU A 148 -5.94 5.89 -2.38
N LEU A 149 -6.82 6.32 -1.48
CA LEU A 149 -7.82 7.35 -1.76
C LEU A 149 -7.18 8.70 -2.07
N VAL A 150 -6.18 9.11 -1.28
CA VAL A 150 -5.46 10.37 -1.51
C VAL A 150 -4.71 10.35 -2.85
N GLN A 151 -4.11 9.22 -3.23
CA GLN A 151 -3.39 9.08 -4.50
C GLN A 151 -4.32 9.06 -5.73
N SER A 152 -5.60 8.77 -5.54
CA SER A 152 -6.61 8.71 -6.62
C SER A 152 -7.36 10.02 -6.83
N SER A 153 -7.14 11.03 -5.99
CA SER A 153 -7.80 12.34 -6.00
C SER A 153 -7.02 13.35 -6.82
#